data_e432ada346f3518c529fdad6bfc2b107
#
_entry.id   e432ada346f3518c529fdad6bfc2b107
#
_cell.length_a   1.000
_cell.length_b   1.000
_cell.length_c   1.000
_cell.angle_alpha   90.00
_cell.angle_beta   90.00
_cell.angle_gamma   90.00
#
_symmetry.space_group_name_H-M   'P 1'
#
loop_
_entity.id
_entity.type
_entity.pdbx_description
1 polymer ?
#
loop_
_entity_poly.entity_id
_entity_poly.type
_entity_poly.pdbx_seq_one_letter_code
_entity_poly.pdbx_strand_id
1 'polypeptide(L)'
;MKYLVFNSKKEASKEAYKILRSLINENSTLGLATGGTPTDLYAEMIADHKAGNFSYKNVKSYNLDEYVGISYDHPESYHKFMETNLFDHIDIEKANTHVPDASAEDLENALKSYQEALNNANIDVQLLGVGSNGHIGFNEPGTSFDTGVHIVDLKQETIEANSRFFNNDINLVPKQAVTMGIKDIMKAKHIILLAFGEAKQQAIKSLVEGEKITENIPCTILKNHPSVYVIVDKEADFK
;
A
#
# COMPACT_ATOMS: atom_id res chain seq x y z
N MET A 1 -11.36 11.83 9.66
CA MET A 1 -11.54 10.84 8.57
C MET A 1 -12.60 11.33 7.61
N LYS A 2 -12.36 11.23 6.29
CA LYS A 2 -13.36 11.50 5.23
C LYS A 2 -13.71 10.17 4.55
N TYR A 3 -14.99 9.84 4.47
CA TYR A 3 -15.51 8.62 3.82
C TYR A 3 -16.22 9.01 2.54
N LEU A 4 -15.77 8.47 1.41
CA LEU A 4 -16.21 8.85 0.06
C LEU A 4 -16.58 7.60 -0.73
N VAL A 5 -17.80 7.57 -1.29
CA VAL A 5 -18.35 6.44 -2.05
C VAL A 5 -18.56 6.85 -3.50
N PHE A 6 -18.14 6.01 -4.43
CA PHE A 6 -18.24 6.22 -5.87
C PHE A 6 -18.93 5.05 -6.57
N ASN A 7 -19.42 5.26 -7.79
CA ASN A 7 -20.17 4.20 -8.49
C ASN A 7 -19.31 3.04 -8.94
N SER A 8 -17.99 3.23 -9.10
CA SER A 8 -17.07 2.21 -9.58
C SER A 8 -15.65 2.43 -9.03
N LYS A 9 -14.84 1.37 -9.04
CA LYS A 9 -13.40 1.42 -8.76
C LYS A 9 -12.71 2.52 -9.59
N LYS A 10 -13.05 2.65 -10.88
CA LYS A 10 -12.43 3.64 -11.77
C LYS A 10 -12.74 5.07 -11.35
N GLU A 11 -14.00 5.39 -11.01
CA GLU A 11 -14.37 6.72 -10.50
C GLU A 11 -13.70 7.01 -9.17
N ALA A 12 -13.71 6.04 -8.25
CA ALA A 12 -13.05 6.13 -6.95
C ALA A 12 -11.55 6.40 -7.08
N SER A 13 -10.86 5.66 -7.96
CA SER A 13 -9.43 5.82 -8.20
C SER A 13 -9.08 7.17 -8.83
N LYS A 14 -9.91 7.67 -9.74
CA LYS A 14 -9.76 9.01 -10.32
C LYS A 14 -9.90 10.11 -9.27
N GLU A 15 -10.87 10.00 -8.38
CA GLU A 15 -11.04 10.96 -7.30
C GLU A 15 -9.94 10.85 -6.25
N ALA A 16 -9.51 9.62 -5.94
CA ALA A 16 -8.35 9.38 -5.08
C ALA A 16 -7.08 10.04 -5.65
N TYR A 17 -6.87 9.97 -6.97
CA TYR A 17 -5.76 10.67 -7.61
C TYR A 17 -5.87 12.19 -7.46
N LYS A 18 -7.03 12.80 -7.68
CA LYS A 18 -7.21 14.24 -7.49
C LYS A 18 -6.88 14.67 -6.06
N ILE A 19 -7.31 13.87 -5.07
CA ILE A 19 -6.99 14.11 -3.67
C ILE A 19 -5.48 14.00 -3.46
N LEU A 20 -4.86 12.89 -3.89
CA LEU A 20 -3.41 12.71 -3.83
C LEU A 20 -2.68 13.92 -4.44
N ARG A 21 -3.06 14.30 -5.66
CA ARG A 21 -2.44 15.40 -6.42
C ARG A 21 -2.53 16.75 -5.70
N SER A 22 -3.63 16.98 -4.95
CA SER A 22 -3.81 18.19 -4.16
C SER A 22 -2.97 18.26 -2.87
N LEU A 23 -2.45 17.10 -2.42
CA LEU A 23 -1.68 16.94 -1.19
C LEU A 23 -0.16 16.92 -1.43
N ILE A 24 0.27 16.81 -2.69
CA ILE A 24 1.68 16.62 -3.04
C ILE A 24 2.23 17.75 -3.91
N ASN A 25 3.53 17.88 -3.89
CA ASN A 25 4.34 18.68 -4.81
C ASN A 25 5.49 17.84 -5.36
N GLU A 26 6.29 18.42 -6.25
CA GLU A 26 7.38 17.71 -6.94
C GLU A 26 8.54 17.23 -6.04
N ASN A 27 8.55 17.59 -4.76
CA ASN A 27 9.54 17.15 -3.77
C ASN A 27 8.92 16.28 -2.67
N SER A 28 7.69 15.82 -2.86
CA SER A 28 6.97 15.01 -1.87
C SER A 28 7.52 13.59 -1.77
N THR A 29 7.28 12.97 -0.63
CA THR A 29 7.55 11.56 -0.38
C THR A 29 6.24 10.79 -0.32
N LEU A 30 6.14 9.72 -1.10
CA LEU A 30 4.95 8.87 -1.22
C LEU A 30 5.18 7.51 -0.58
N GLY A 31 4.24 7.05 0.21
CA GLY A 31 4.10 5.66 0.58
C GLY A 31 3.20 4.95 -0.43
N LEU A 32 3.68 3.91 -1.10
CA LEU A 32 2.98 3.24 -2.19
C LEU A 32 2.65 1.79 -1.85
N ALA A 33 1.58 1.30 -2.47
CA ALA A 33 1.08 -0.07 -2.32
C ALA A 33 1.15 -0.82 -3.65
N THR A 34 1.20 -2.14 -3.61
CA THR A 34 1.13 -3.03 -4.78
C THR A 34 -0.23 -3.72 -4.90
N GLY A 35 -0.34 -4.62 -5.85
CA GLY A 35 -1.57 -5.38 -6.12
C GLY A 35 -2.59 -4.64 -6.97
N GLY A 36 -3.73 -5.25 -7.18
CA GLY A 36 -4.74 -4.74 -8.12
C GLY A 36 -5.51 -3.49 -7.66
N THR A 37 -5.45 -3.13 -6.37
CA THR A 37 -6.22 -1.99 -5.83
C THR A 37 -5.74 -0.64 -6.37
N PRO A 38 -4.43 -0.29 -6.36
CA PRO A 38 -3.96 1.03 -6.76
C PRO A 38 -3.77 1.22 -8.27
N THR A 39 -3.91 0.19 -9.10
CA THR A 39 -3.54 0.25 -10.53
C THR A 39 -4.24 1.35 -11.32
N ASP A 40 -5.54 1.57 -11.07
CA ASP A 40 -6.29 2.63 -11.76
C ASP A 40 -5.85 4.03 -11.29
N LEU A 41 -5.44 4.17 -10.02
CA LEU A 41 -4.85 5.42 -9.53
C LEU A 41 -3.48 5.67 -10.18
N TYR A 42 -2.65 4.63 -10.32
CA TYR A 42 -1.37 4.74 -11.02
C TYR A 42 -1.56 5.12 -12.49
N ALA A 43 -2.59 4.61 -13.15
CA ALA A 43 -2.93 5.02 -14.51
C ALA A 43 -3.27 6.53 -14.61
N GLU A 44 -3.96 7.10 -13.62
CA GLU A 44 -4.22 8.55 -13.56
C GLU A 44 -2.92 9.35 -13.31
N MET A 45 -2.01 8.86 -12.43
CA MET A 45 -0.68 9.47 -12.23
C MET A 45 0.10 9.53 -13.54
N ILE A 46 0.13 8.43 -14.28
CA ILE A 46 0.82 8.31 -15.57
C ILE A 46 0.18 9.25 -16.62
N ALA A 47 -1.14 9.30 -16.68
CA ALA A 47 -1.86 10.16 -17.62
C ALA A 47 -1.56 11.64 -17.36
N ASP A 48 -1.56 12.07 -16.11
CA ASP A 48 -1.30 13.45 -15.71
C ASP A 48 0.17 13.84 -16.00
N HIS A 49 1.12 12.95 -15.72
CA HIS A 49 2.52 13.12 -16.07
C HIS A 49 2.71 13.25 -17.61
N LYS A 50 2.13 12.33 -18.39
CA LYS A 50 2.23 12.36 -19.87
C LYS A 50 1.58 13.60 -20.46
N ALA A 51 0.59 14.18 -19.81
CA ALA A 51 -0.01 15.46 -20.19
C ALA A 51 0.87 16.68 -19.83
N GLY A 52 2.01 16.48 -19.15
CA GLY A 52 2.93 17.52 -18.73
C GLY A 52 2.46 18.34 -17.54
N ASN A 53 1.45 17.87 -16.78
CA ASN A 53 0.88 18.62 -15.66
C ASN A 53 1.65 18.39 -14.34
N PHE A 54 2.43 17.31 -14.24
CA PHE A 54 3.21 17.00 -13.04
C PHE A 54 4.48 16.19 -13.36
N SER A 55 5.61 16.59 -12.73
CA SER A 55 6.87 15.86 -12.76
C SER A 55 7.08 15.13 -11.44
N TYR A 56 7.42 13.86 -11.54
CA TYR A 56 7.79 13.01 -10.39
C TYR A 56 9.31 12.93 -10.19
N LYS A 57 10.11 13.68 -10.95
CA LYS A 57 11.56 13.55 -10.98
C LYS A 57 12.21 13.58 -9.59
N ASN A 58 11.79 14.49 -8.73
CA ASN A 58 12.34 14.63 -7.39
C ASN A 58 11.46 13.95 -6.30
N VAL A 59 10.32 13.37 -6.68
CA VAL A 59 9.47 12.63 -5.75
C VAL A 59 10.22 11.40 -5.27
N LYS A 60 10.09 11.09 -3.98
CA LYS A 60 10.57 9.84 -3.39
C LYS A 60 9.42 8.89 -3.14
N SER A 61 9.65 7.59 -3.25
CA SER A 61 8.64 6.59 -2.92
C SER A 61 9.18 5.51 -2.00
N TYR A 62 8.32 5.05 -1.09
CA TYR A 62 8.55 3.92 -0.20
C TYR A 62 7.38 2.94 -0.31
N ASN A 63 7.66 1.70 -0.70
CA ASN A 63 6.63 0.67 -0.80
C ASN A 63 6.39 -0.02 0.54
N LEU A 64 5.16 -0.49 0.75
CA LEU A 64 4.77 -1.14 2.00
C LEU A 64 5.51 -2.44 2.26
N ASP A 65 5.78 -3.22 1.24
CA ASP A 65 6.13 -4.62 1.39
C ASP A 65 6.88 -5.21 0.19
N GLU A 66 7.45 -6.41 0.38
CA GLU A 66 8.02 -7.29 -0.65
C GLU A 66 8.05 -8.73 -0.13
N TYR A 67 7.94 -9.69 -1.01
CA TYR A 67 8.07 -11.12 -0.70
C TYR A 67 9.49 -11.51 -0.32
N VAL A 68 9.66 -12.25 0.77
CA VAL A 68 10.97 -12.77 1.18
C VAL A 68 11.48 -13.82 0.20
N GLY A 69 12.75 -13.67 -0.20
CA GLY A 69 13.45 -14.61 -1.08
C GLY A 69 13.12 -14.48 -2.56
N ILE A 70 12.23 -13.54 -2.96
CA ILE A 70 11.99 -13.27 -4.37
C ILE A 70 13.10 -12.37 -4.92
N SER A 71 13.62 -12.68 -6.12
CA SER A 71 14.63 -11.81 -6.71
C SER A 71 14.02 -10.51 -7.22
N TYR A 72 14.82 -9.45 -7.23
CA TYR A 72 14.41 -8.12 -7.71
C TYR A 72 13.74 -8.16 -9.10
N ASP A 73 14.35 -8.90 -10.04
CA ASP A 73 13.88 -9.00 -11.44
C ASP A 73 12.80 -10.06 -11.66
N HIS A 74 12.34 -10.73 -10.59
CA HIS A 74 11.28 -11.72 -10.74
C HIS A 74 9.97 -11.04 -11.20
N PRO A 75 9.25 -11.57 -12.19
CA PRO A 75 8.02 -10.95 -12.70
C PRO A 75 6.99 -10.61 -11.63
N GLU A 76 6.94 -11.40 -10.56
CA GLU A 76 5.98 -11.25 -9.47
C GLU A 76 6.56 -10.54 -8.23
N SER A 77 7.80 -10.00 -8.32
CA SER A 77 8.32 -9.13 -7.25
C SER A 77 7.55 -7.81 -7.23
N TYR A 78 7.43 -7.20 -6.07
CA TYR A 78 6.81 -5.89 -5.97
C TYR A 78 7.68 -4.78 -6.56
N HIS A 79 8.99 -4.96 -6.62
CA HIS A 79 9.87 -4.14 -7.44
C HIS A 79 9.41 -4.13 -8.90
N LYS A 80 9.26 -5.31 -9.49
CA LYS A 80 8.86 -5.44 -10.90
C LYS A 80 7.44 -4.94 -11.12
N PHE A 81 6.54 -5.20 -10.17
CA PHE A 81 5.20 -4.64 -10.20
C PHE A 81 5.22 -3.11 -10.29
N MET A 82 6.02 -2.45 -9.45
CA MET A 82 6.10 -0.98 -9.44
C MET A 82 6.76 -0.42 -10.71
N GLU A 83 7.81 -1.04 -11.21
CA GLU A 83 8.40 -0.68 -12.51
C GLU A 83 7.34 -0.74 -13.60
N THR A 84 6.69 -1.89 -13.77
CA THR A 84 5.73 -2.15 -14.85
C THR A 84 4.47 -1.28 -14.77
N ASN A 85 3.97 -1.00 -13.56
CA ASN A 85 2.67 -0.33 -13.39
C ASN A 85 2.79 1.18 -13.13
N LEU A 86 3.98 1.70 -12.81
CA LEU A 86 4.14 3.11 -12.51
C LEU A 86 5.51 3.67 -12.94
N PHE A 87 6.62 3.16 -12.40
CA PHE A 87 7.91 3.87 -12.46
C PHE A 87 8.45 4.01 -13.86
N ASP A 88 8.30 3.01 -14.74
CA ASP A 88 8.76 3.07 -16.14
C ASP A 88 7.91 4.02 -17.00
N HIS A 89 6.82 4.55 -16.49
CA HIS A 89 5.87 5.40 -17.22
C HIS A 89 5.87 6.87 -16.78
N ILE A 90 6.65 7.20 -15.74
CA ILE A 90 6.82 8.55 -15.20
C ILE A 90 8.31 8.88 -15.11
N ASP A 91 8.65 10.14 -14.79
CA ASP A 91 10.04 10.61 -14.75
C ASP A 91 10.72 10.48 -13.37
N ILE A 92 10.20 9.64 -12.48
CA ILE A 92 10.79 9.42 -11.16
C ILE A 92 12.22 8.86 -11.29
N GLU A 93 13.17 9.44 -10.56
CA GLU A 93 14.54 8.94 -10.52
C GLU A 93 14.58 7.58 -9.80
N LYS A 94 15.20 6.54 -10.40
CA LYS A 94 15.29 5.20 -9.79
C LYS A 94 15.91 5.22 -8.38
N ALA A 95 16.86 6.11 -8.13
CA ALA A 95 17.48 6.29 -6.82
C ALA A 95 16.49 6.81 -5.74
N ASN A 96 15.35 7.33 -6.16
CA ASN A 96 14.29 7.82 -5.28
C ASN A 96 13.20 6.78 -5.00
N THR A 97 13.28 5.59 -5.61
CA THR A 97 12.29 4.52 -5.42
C THR A 97 12.83 3.48 -4.43
N HIS A 98 12.06 3.21 -3.39
CA HIS A 98 12.47 2.31 -2.31
C HIS A 98 11.41 1.22 -2.11
N VAL A 99 11.78 -0.03 -2.40
CA VAL A 99 11.03 -1.23 -2.06
C VAL A 99 11.91 -2.03 -1.10
N PRO A 100 11.37 -2.70 -0.07
CA PRO A 100 12.20 -3.49 0.84
C PRO A 100 13.06 -4.51 0.09
N ASP A 101 14.37 -4.58 0.37
CA ASP A 101 15.21 -5.63 -0.18
C ASP A 101 15.04 -6.94 0.63
N ALA A 102 14.02 -7.67 0.25
CA ALA A 102 13.66 -8.94 0.90
C ALA A 102 14.39 -10.16 0.31
N SER A 103 15.29 -9.95 -0.67
CA SER A 103 16.16 -10.98 -1.26
C SER A 103 17.60 -10.94 -0.73
N ALA A 104 17.93 -9.97 0.13
CA ALA A 104 19.26 -9.78 0.68
C ALA A 104 19.75 -11.04 1.46
N GLU A 105 21.02 -11.38 1.32
CA GLU A 105 21.64 -12.48 2.10
C GLU A 105 21.57 -12.21 3.61
N ASP A 106 21.79 -10.94 4.03
CA ASP A 106 21.60 -10.47 5.40
C ASP A 106 20.25 -9.71 5.50
N LEU A 107 19.18 -10.47 5.60
CA LEU A 107 17.83 -9.93 5.66
C LEU A 107 17.60 -9.05 6.90
N GLU A 108 18.24 -9.40 8.05
CA GLU A 108 18.11 -8.60 9.28
C GLU A 108 18.68 -7.19 9.09
N ASN A 109 19.85 -7.09 8.45
CA ASN A 109 20.46 -5.80 8.15
C ASN A 109 19.65 -5.01 7.09
N ALA A 110 19.09 -5.70 6.09
CA ALA A 110 18.21 -5.07 5.09
C ALA A 110 16.96 -4.47 5.74
N LEU A 111 16.32 -5.18 6.69
CA LEU A 111 15.17 -4.66 7.44
C LEU A 111 15.55 -3.43 8.28
N LYS A 112 16.69 -3.48 8.98
CA LYS A 112 17.18 -2.34 9.76
C LYS A 112 17.41 -1.12 8.87
N SER A 113 18.06 -1.31 7.74
CA SER A 113 18.34 -0.25 6.77
C SER A 113 17.04 0.36 6.22
N TYR A 114 16.04 -0.47 5.90
CA TYR A 114 14.73 0.00 5.44
C TYR A 114 13.99 0.76 6.55
N GLN A 115 14.02 0.27 7.80
CA GLN A 115 13.45 0.96 8.96
C GLN A 115 14.11 2.32 9.19
N GLU A 116 15.43 2.42 9.07
CA GLU A 116 16.16 3.69 9.19
C GLU A 116 15.79 4.66 8.08
N ALA A 117 15.66 4.17 6.85
CA ALA A 117 15.19 4.97 5.71
C ALA A 117 13.78 5.52 5.97
N LEU A 118 12.85 4.70 6.46
CA LEU A 118 11.49 5.12 6.81
C LEU A 118 11.46 6.13 7.96
N ASN A 119 12.32 5.98 8.97
CA ASN A 119 12.40 6.94 10.08
C ASN A 119 12.78 8.37 9.61
N ASN A 120 13.45 8.48 8.47
CA ASN A 120 13.88 9.73 7.87
C ASN A 120 13.00 10.17 6.67
N ALA A 121 12.07 9.35 6.23
CA ALA A 121 11.35 9.55 4.97
C ALA A 121 10.35 10.70 4.97
N ASN A 122 9.75 11.06 6.13
CA ASN A 122 8.70 12.08 6.24
C ASN A 122 7.61 11.93 5.15
N ILE A 123 6.95 10.77 5.10
CA ILE A 123 5.95 10.44 4.07
C ILE A 123 4.81 11.46 4.09
N ASP A 124 4.58 12.13 2.96
CA ASP A 124 3.51 13.11 2.81
C ASP A 124 2.15 12.42 2.65
N VAL A 125 2.08 11.41 1.78
CA VAL A 125 0.85 10.63 1.55
C VAL A 125 1.18 9.14 1.52
N GLN A 126 0.52 8.37 2.38
CA GLN A 126 0.55 6.91 2.36
C GLN A 126 -0.69 6.38 1.64
N LEU A 127 -0.49 5.65 0.55
CA LEU A 127 -1.54 4.91 -0.13
C LEU A 127 -1.67 3.53 0.48
N LEU A 128 -2.90 3.12 0.80
CA LEU A 128 -3.22 1.82 1.40
C LEU A 128 -4.34 1.12 0.63
N GLY A 129 -4.25 -0.20 0.53
CA GLY A 129 -5.40 -1.07 0.40
C GLY A 129 -5.83 -1.60 1.77
N VAL A 130 -6.92 -2.37 1.82
CA VAL A 130 -7.37 -3.08 3.01
C VAL A 130 -7.76 -4.51 2.66
N GLY A 131 -7.38 -5.46 3.51
CA GLY A 131 -7.84 -6.84 3.42
C GLY A 131 -9.28 -7.01 3.89
N SER A 132 -9.91 -8.13 3.54
CA SER A 132 -11.27 -8.47 4.01
C SER A 132 -11.36 -8.58 5.53
N ASN A 133 -10.28 -8.99 6.18
CA ASN A 133 -10.14 -9.09 7.64
C ASN A 133 -9.61 -7.80 8.29
N GLY A 134 -9.43 -6.73 7.52
CA GLY A 134 -8.98 -5.43 8.00
C GLY A 134 -7.46 -5.24 8.06
N HIS A 135 -6.65 -6.15 7.52
CA HIS A 135 -5.20 -5.93 7.44
C HIS A 135 -4.84 -4.76 6.53
N ILE A 136 -3.74 -4.08 6.83
CA ILE A 136 -3.13 -3.02 6.02
C ILE A 136 -1.64 -3.32 5.82
N GLY A 137 -1.15 -3.26 4.56
CA GLY A 137 0.10 -3.94 4.19
C GLY A 137 -0.06 -5.43 4.48
N PHE A 138 0.96 -6.10 5.00
CA PHE A 138 0.84 -7.46 5.54
C PHE A 138 0.67 -7.48 7.07
N ASN A 139 0.20 -6.37 7.68
CA ASN A 139 -0.11 -6.35 9.11
C ASN A 139 -1.45 -7.03 9.36
N GLU A 140 -1.41 -8.33 9.63
CA GLU A 140 -2.56 -9.20 9.85
C GLU A 140 -3.20 -8.98 11.24
N PRO A 141 -4.47 -9.43 11.45
CA PRO A 141 -5.09 -9.43 12.77
C PRO A 141 -4.18 -10.01 13.87
N GLY A 142 -4.00 -9.23 14.95
CA GLY A 142 -3.10 -9.53 16.05
C GLY A 142 -1.73 -8.84 15.96
N THR A 143 -1.42 -8.14 14.85
CA THR A 143 -0.21 -7.32 14.76
C THR A 143 -0.33 -6.13 15.71
N SER A 144 0.68 -5.94 16.58
CA SER A 144 0.71 -4.78 17.46
C SER A 144 0.80 -3.46 16.70
N PHE A 145 0.08 -2.46 17.17
CA PHE A 145 0.12 -1.12 16.57
C PHE A 145 1.49 -0.42 16.70
N ASP A 146 2.33 -0.87 17.62
CA ASP A 146 3.69 -0.35 17.82
C ASP A 146 4.76 -1.04 16.94
N THR A 147 4.35 -2.00 16.10
CA THR A 147 5.27 -2.74 15.24
C THR A 147 5.83 -1.86 14.13
N GLY A 148 7.17 -1.86 13.97
CA GLY A 148 7.89 -1.28 12.83
C GLY A 148 8.02 -2.27 11.66
N VAL A 149 9.04 -2.09 10.81
CA VAL A 149 9.34 -3.02 9.71
C VAL A 149 9.62 -4.41 10.26
N HIS A 150 8.96 -5.42 9.74
CA HIS A 150 9.10 -6.81 10.22
C HIS A 150 8.84 -7.83 9.13
N ILE A 151 9.25 -9.07 9.40
CA ILE A 151 8.88 -10.23 8.58
C ILE A 151 7.58 -10.79 9.12
N VAL A 152 6.71 -11.19 8.20
CA VAL A 152 5.43 -11.83 8.50
C VAL A 152 5.31 -13.15 7.75
N ASP A 153 4.80 -14.18 8.42
CA ASP A 153 4.34 -15.40 7.76
C ASP A 153 2.98 -15.13 7.09
N LEU A 154 2.91 -15.37 5.78
CA LEU A 154 1.67 -15.17 5.05
C LEU A 154 0.64 -16.24 5.46
N LYS A 155 -0.59 -15.80 5.70
CA LYS A 155 -1.69 -16.72 5.96
C LYS A 155 -1.99 -17.57 4.74
N GLN A 156 -2.47 -18.79 4.97
CA GLN A 156 -2.85 -19.73 3.91
C GLN A 156 -3.79 -19.09 2.90
N GLU A 157 -4.80 -18.37 3.35
CA GLU A 157 -5.74 -17.63 2.51
C GLU A 157 -5.07 -16.60 1.60
N THR A 158 -4.04 -15.91 2.10
CA THR A 158 -3.25 -14.95 1.33
C THR A 158 -2.40 -15.65 0.29
N ILE A 159 -1.76 -16.79 0.65
CA ILE A 159 -0.97 -17.60 -0.28
C ILE A 159 -1.88 -18.13 -1.41
N GLU A 160 -3.05 -18.66 -1.07
CA GLU A 160 -4.05 -19.15 -2.04
C GLU A 160 -4.51 -18.02 -2.96
N ALA A 161 -4.88 -16.86 -2.41
CA ALA A 161 -5.31 -15.72 -3.21
C ALA A 161 -4.21 -15.20 -4.14
N ASN A 162 -2.94 -15.27 -3.73
CA ASN A 162 -1.80 -14.80 -4.52
C ASN A 162 -1.31 -15.84 -5.53
N SER A 163 -1.70 -17.13 -5.43
CA SER A 163 -1.31 -18.18 -6.38
C SER A 163 -1.66 -17.82 -7.83
N ARG A 164 -2.71 -17.04 -8.05
CA ARG A 164 -3.10 -16.52 -9.37
C ARG A 164 -1.98 -15.75 -10.10
N PHE A 165 -1.05 -15.16 -9.34
CA PHE A 165 0.12 -14.46 -9.88
C PHE A 165 1.30 -15.40 -10.13
N PHE A 166 1.26 -16.62 -9.57
CA PHE A 166 2.29 -17.65 -9.64
C PHE A 166 1.81 -18.88 -10.43
N ASN A 167 1.23 -18.67 -11.62
CA ASN A 167 0.71 -19.72 -12.50
C ASN A 167 -0.35 -20.62 -11.84
N ASN A 168 -1.09 -20.12 -10.85
CA ASN A 168 -2.00 -20.88 -9.99
C ASN A 168 -1.31 -22.02 -9.21
N ASP A 169 0.01 -21.95 -9.02
CA ASP A 169 0.75 -22.90 -8.19
C ASP A 169 1.06 -22.28 -6.82
N ILE A 170 0.37 -22.77 -5.80
CA ILE A 170 0.51 -22.36 -4.42
C ILE A 170 1.93 -22.58 -3.85
N ASN A 171 2.67 -23.56 -4.41
CA ASN A 171 4.00 -23.88 -3.95
C ASN A 171 5.05 -22.86 -4.41
N LEU A 172 4.75 -22.10 -5.46
CA LEU A 172 5.61 -21.05 -5.98
C LEU A 172 5.42 -19.73 -5.23
N VAL A 173 4.31 -19.58 -4.50
CA VAL A 173 4.04 -18.37 -3.71
C VAL A 173 5.01 -18.32 -2.52
N PRO A 174 5.76 -17.22 -2.32
CA PRO A 174 6.56 -17.04 -1.12
C PRO A 174 5.69 -17.14 0.14
N LYS A 175 6.25 -17.70 1.20
CA LYS A 175 5.52 -17.93 2.45
C LYS A 175 5.68 -16.81 3.46
N GLN A 176 6.63 -15.91 3.22
CA GLN A 176 6.94 -14.77 4.07
C GLN A 176 7.03 -13.49 3.24
N ALA A 177 6.78 -12.37 3.90
CA ALA A 177 6.99 -11.03 3.35
C ALA A 177 7.65 -10.12 4.38
N VAL A 178 8.41 -9.14 3.90
CA VAL A 178 8.78 -7.96 4.67
C VAL A 178 7.67 -6.95 4.54
N THR A 179 7.23 -6.35 5.62
CA THR A 179 6.19 -5.31 5.58
C THR A 179 6.54 -4.12 6.47
N MET A 180 6.17 -2.93 5.99
CA MET A 180 6.12 -1.71 6.80
C MET A 180 5.13 -1.92 7.94
N GLY A 181 5.56 -1.68 9.17
CA GLY A 181 4.69 -1.85 10.34
C GLY A 181 3.66 -0.73 10.49
N ILE A 182 2.64 -1.00 11.28
CA ILE A 182 1.54 -0.06 11.54
C ILE A 182 2.07 1.27 12.10
N LYS A 183 3.04 1.20 13.01
CA LYS A 183 3.70 2.38 13.58
C LYS A 183 4.28 3.32 12.51
N ASP A 184 4.87 2.76 11.45
CA ASP A 184 5.48 3.55 10.38
C ASP A 184 4.42 4.11 9.43
N ILE A 185 3.40 3.32 9.08
CA ILE A 185 2.23 3.76 8.31
C ILE A 185 1.59 4.99 8.97
N MET A 186 1.41 4.96 10.29
CA MET A 186 0.76 6.01 11.07
C MET A 186 1.57 7.31 11.17
N LYS A 187 2.85 7.33 10.76
CA LYS A 187 3.68 8.55 10.72
C LYS A 187 3.41 9.43 9.50
N ALA A 188 2.76 8.92 8.45
CA ALA A 188 2.47 9.69 7.25
C ALA A 188 1.62 10.92 7.57
N LYS A 189 1.78 12.02 6.82
CA LYS A 189 0.97 13.23 7.04
C LYS A 189 -0.49 13.02 6.65
N HIS A 190 -0.70 12.27 5.56
CA HIS A 190 -2.02 11.94 5.03
C HIS A 190 -2.07 10.45 4.66
N ILE A 191 -3.23 9.83 4.84
CA ILE A 191 -3.48 8.45 4.42
C ILE A 191 -4.65 8.43 3.44
N ILE A 192 -4.47 7.73 2.32
CA ILE A 192 -5.53 7.42 1.35
C ILE A 192 -5.71 5.90 1.37
N LEU A 193 -6.84 5.44 1.88
CA LEU A 193 -7.23 4.03 1.89
C LEU A 193 -8.22 3.78 0.75
N LEU A 194 -7.88 2.84 -0.12
CA LEU A 194 -8.72 2.37 -1.21
C LEU A 194 -9.32 1.00 -0.86
N ALA A 195 -10.63 0.85 -1.04
CA ALA A 195 -11.29 -0.44 -0.87
C ALA A 195 -12.37 -0.64 -1.92
N PHE A 196 -12.30 -1.76 -2.65
CA PHE A 196 -13.18 -2.08 -3.77
C PHE A 196 -13.73 -3.49 -3.65
N GLY A 197 -15.02 -3.65 -3.96
CA GLY A 197 -15.73 -4.92 -3.95
C GLY A 197 -16.30 -5.31 -2.58
N GLU A 198 -17.34 -6.14 -2.62
CA GLU A 198 -18.16 -6.57 -1.47
C GLU A 198 -17.34 -7.18 -0.32
N ALA A 199 -16.27 -7.91 -0.65
CA ALA A 199 -15.40 -8.53 0.35
C ALA A 199 -14.74 -7.53 1.34
N LYS A 200 -14.79 -6.22 1.05
CA LYS A 200 -14.21 -5.17 1.89
C LYS A 200 -15.22 -4.53 2.85
N GLN A 201 -16.52 -4.76 2.67
CA GLN A 201 -17.58 -4.12 3.44
C GLN A 201 -17.38 -4.23 4.95
N GLN A 202 -17.08 -5.43 5.45
CA GLN A 202 -16.96 -5.66 6.90
C GLN A 202 -15.76 -4.88 7.50
N ALA A 203 -14.64 -4.86 6.81
CA ALA A 203 -13.45 -4.11 7.23
C ALA A 203 -13.74 -2.60 7.23
N ILE A 204 -14.37 -2.09 6.17
CA ILE A 204 -14.74 -0.68 6.04
C ILE A 204 -15.78 -0.29 7.08
N LYS A 205 -16.80 -1.11 7.34
CA LYS A 205 -17.78 -0.88 8.41
C LYS A 205 -17.09 -0.76 9.77
N SER A 206 -16.19 -1.68 10.08
CA SER A 206 -15.43 -1.68 11.33
C SER A 206 -14.56 -0.43 11.47
N LEU A 207 -13.95 0.02 10.35
CA LEU A 207 -13.16 1.25 10.31
C LEU A 207 -14.03 2.51 10.47
N VAL A 208 -15.16 2.61 9.81
CA VAL A 208 -15.94 3.87 9.74
C VAL A 208 -16.89 3.99 10.93
N GLU A 209 -17.65 2.94 11.26
CA GLU A 209 -18.70 2.95 12.30
C GLU A 209 -18.33 2.19 13.56
N GLY A 210 -17.37 1.24 13.51
CA GLY A 210 -16.99 0.46 14.68
C GLY A 210 -16.53 1.35 15.85
N GLU A 211 -16.95 1.04 17.06
CA GLU A 211 -16.60 1.83 18.25
C GLU A 211 -15.18 1.58 18.75
N LYS A 212 -14.63 0.39 18.49
CA LYS A 212 -13.34 -0.05 19.03
C LYS A 212 -12.21 0.06 18.02
N ILE A 213 -11.07 0.53 18.50
CA ILE A 213 -9.77 0.39 17.82
C ILE A 213 -9.14 -0.88 18.38
N THR A 214 -8.80 -1.83 17.52
CA THR A 214 -8.32 -3.15 17.96
C THR A 214 -7.33 -3.74 16.95
N GLU A 215 -6.29 -4.37 17.46
CA GLU A 215 -5.30 -5.11 16.68
C GLU A 215 -5.93 -6.30 15.93
N ASN A 216 -7.07 -6.80 16.37
CA ASN A 216 -7.83 -7.85 15.67
C ASN A 216 -8.45 -7.37 14.34
N ILE A 217 -8.52 -6.06 14.10
CA ILE A 217 -8.94 -5.43 12.84
C ILE A 217 -8.00 -4.24 12.61
N PRO A 218 -6.79 -4.48 12.07
CA PRO A 218 -5.69 -3.51 12.06
C PRO A 218 -6.04 -2.16 11.48
N CYS A 219 -6.85 -2.09 10.42
CA CYS A 219 -7.24 -0.82 9.80
C CYS A 219 -7.97 0.13 10.77
N THR A 220 -8.53 -0.38 11.88
CA THR A 220 -9.24 0.46 12.86
C THR A 220 -8.33 1.50 13.52
N ILE A 221 -7.00 1.28 13.56
CA ILE A 221 -6.04 2.27 14.08
C ILE A 221 -6.10 3.60 13.31
N LEU A 222 -6.49 3.57 12.05
CA LEU A 222 -6.60 4.75 11.21
C LEU A 222 -7.60 5.79 11.75
N LYS A 223 -8.48 5.42 12.69
CA LYS A 223 -9.34 6.37 13.41
C LYS A 223 -8.54 7.38 14.23
N ASN A 224 -7.37 6.99 14.71
CA ASN A 224 -6.48 7.87 15.49
C ASN A 224 -5.63 8.80 14.59
N HIS A 225 -5.64 8.59 13.28
CA HIS A 225 -4.84 9.41 12.37
C HIS A 225 -5.57 10.71 12.01
N PRO A 226 -4.90 11.89 12.05
CA PRO A 226 -5.53 13.19 11.85
C PRO A 226 -6.09 13.39 10.44
N SER A 227 -5.53 12.74 9.43
CA SER A 227 -5.90 12.96 8.03
C SER A 227 -6.00 11.65 7.26
N VAL A 228 -7.21 11.09 7.18
CA VAL A 228 -7.53 9.85 6.46
C VAL A 228 -8.65 10.09 5.47
N TYR A 229 -8.44 9.62 4.24
CA TYR A 229 -9.45 9.54 3.19
C TYR A 229 -9.72 8.07 2.92
N VAL A 230 -10.93 7.60 3.22
CA VAL A 230 -11.41 6.26 2.92
C VAL A 230 -12.26 6.36 1.67
N ILE A 231 -11.80 5.77 0.58
CA ILE A 231 -12.37 5.90 -0.75
C ILE A 231 -12.78 4.51 -1.23
N VAL A 232 -14.07 4.35 -1.47
CA VAL A 232 -14.66 3.04 -1.79
C VAL A 232 -15.53 3.12 -3.04
N ASP A 233 -15.73 1.98 -3.71
CA ASP A 233 -16.80 1.81 -4.66
C ASP A 233 -18.13 1.40 -3.96
N LYS A 234 -19.23 1.40 -4.71
CA LYS A 234 -20.55 0.99 -4.17
C LYS A 234 -20.57 -0.45 -3.65
N GLU A 235 -19.75 -1.33 -4.21
CA GLU A 235 -19.71 -2.72 -3.79
C GLU A 235 -19.03 -2.88 -2.42
N ALA A 236 -18.06 -2.02 -2.11
CA ALA A 236 -17.40 -2.00 -0.79
C ALA A 236 -18.15 -1.13 0.22
N ASP A 237 -19.14 -0.33 -0.21
CA ASP A 237 -19.99 0.44 0.71
C ASP A 237 -20.87 -0.50 1.53
N PHE A 238 -20.91 -0.24 2.83
CA PHE A 238 -21.69 -1.05 3.79
C PHE A 238 -23.05 -0.44 4.14
N LYS A 239 -23.42 0.68 3.50
CA LYS A 239 -24.69 1.41 3.70
C LYS A 239 -25.75 1.01 2.70
#